data_c593ddf9b6bafa32834ff942fa204757
#
_entry.id   c593ddf9b6bafa32834ff942fa204757
#
_cell.length_a   1.000
_cell.length_b   1.000
_cell.length_c   1.000
_cell.angle_alpha   90.00
_cell.angle_beta   90.00
_cell.angle_gamma   90.00
#
_symmetry.space_group_name_H-M   'P 1'
#
loop_
_entity.id
_entity.type
_entity.pdbx_description
1 polymer ?
#
loop_
_entity_poly.entity_id
_entity_poly.type
_entity_poly.pdbx_seq_one_letter_code
_entity_poly.pdbx_strand_id
1 'polypeptide(L)'
;LDGSTGDGILMAQAAGAKLVDMSAVEVVPFTGGRLTDFVGGDVWLNAEGRRFVSEGETFDVIRSAVEAQPEGRLWVVSDVKSNKGATLPVKLMSGTVASAESLEALAKALQVPFTTLRASIDRWNQSVKSGWDQDFNRPMPAQAQTIDTPPFYYGEERFSIHYTSGGIAISPKAQVLDRDDHPIPGLYAAGETTGGV
;
A
#
# COMPACT_ATOMS: atom_id res chain seq x y z
N LEU A 1 11.25 9.46 -4.27
CA LEU A 1 12.48 9.40 -5.08
C LEU A 1 12.91 10.83 -5.39
N ASP A 2 14.00 11.29 -4.80
CA ASP A 2 14.45 12.70 -4.89
C ASP A 2 14.84 13.15 -6.31
N GLY A 3 14.87 12.24 -7.29
CA GLY A 3 15.22 12.54 -8.68
C GLY A 3 14.04 12.56 -9.66
N SER A 4 12.82 12.24 -9.22
CA SER A 4 11.62 12.23 -10.09
C SER A 4 10.92 13.59 -10.01
N THR A 5 11.50 14.60 -10.66
CA THR A 5 11.09 16.01 -10.57
C THR A 5 10.15 16.45 -11.69
N GLY A 6 9.86 15.57 -12.67
CA GLY A 6 9.00 15.88 -13.81
C GLY A 6 9.65 16.77 -14.88
N ASP A 7 10.96 16.91 -14.86
CA ASP A 7 11.69 17.80 -15.79
C ASP A 7 11.40 17.49 -17.25
N GLY A 8 11.30 16.19 -17.62
CA GLY A 8 10.95 15.78 -18.98
C GLY A 8 9.58 16.28 -19.43
N ILE A 9 8.60 16.25 -18.52
CA ILE A 9 7.25 16.76 -18.78
C ILE A 9 7.28 18.28 -18.97
N LEU A 10 8.00 19.00 -18.09
CA LEU A 10 8.13 20.46 -18.17
C LEU A 10 8.85 20.91 -19.45
N MET A 11 9.92 20.22 -19.84
CA MET A 11 10.65 20.49 -21.08
C MET A 11 9.79 20.27 -22.32
N ALA A 12 9.06 19.15 -22.37
CA ALA A 12 8.15 18.87 -23.47
C ALA A 12 7.00 19.88 -23.54
N GLN A 13 6.43 20.26 -22.40
CA GLN A 13 5.39 21.28 -22.31
C GLN A 13 5.90 22.65 -22.85
N ALA A 14 7.13 23.02 -22.50
CA ALA A 14 7.75 24.24 -23.02
C ALA A 14 7.98 24.18 -24.53
N ALA A 15 8.16 23.00 -25.10
CA ALA A 15 8.25 22.75 -26.55
C ALA A 15 6.88 22.68 -27.25
N GLY A 16 5.77 22.87 -26.52
CA GLY A 16 4.40 22.84 -27.06
C GLY A 16 3.67 21.53 -26.93
N ALA A 17 4.21 20.55 -26.21
CA ALA A 17 3.56 19.25 -25.99
C ALA A 17 2.22 19.36 -25.28
N LYS A 18 1.26 18.57 -25.70
CA LYS A 18 0.00 18.30 -24.99
C LYS A 18 0.27 17.38 -23.81
N LEU A 19 -0.26 17.74 -22.65
CA LEU A 19 -0.26 16.89 -21.46
C LEU A 19 -1.66 16.29 -21.27
N VAL A 20 -1.71 15.01 -20.87
CA VAL A 20 -2.95 14.27 -20.62
C VAL A 20 -2.92 13.63 -19.26
N ASP A 21 -4.09 13.44 -18.66
CA ASP A 21 -4.33 12.68 -17.41
C ASP A 21 -3.46 13.09 -16.20
N MET A 22 -3.01 14.34 -16.13
CA MET A 22 -2.08 14.84 -15.09
C MET A 22 -2.61 14.70 -13.66
N SER A 23 -3.89 14.47 -13.45
CA SER A 23 -4.49 14.18 -12.14
C SER A 23 -4.53 12.68 -11.80
N ALA A 24 -4.20 11.82 -12.76
CA ALA A 24 -4.22 10.37 -12.56
C ALA A 24 -2.91 9.91 -11.90
N VAL A 25 -2.97 9.76 -10.57
CA VAL A 25 -1.86 9.32 -9.75
C VAL A 25 -2.26 8.02 -9.05
N GLU A 26 -1.50 6.96 -9.29
CA GLU A 26 -1.66 5.71 -8.56
C GLU A 26 -0.94 5.79 -7.21
N VAL A 27 -1.69 5.55 -6.15
CA VAL A 27 -1.19 5.53 -4.78
C VAL A 27 -1.37 4.14 -4.22
N VAL A 28 -0.32 3.55 -3.68
CA VAL A 28 -0.34 2.17 -3.18
C VAL A 28 0.10 2.10 -1.72
N PRO A 29 -0.52 1.20 -0.91
CA PRO A 29 -0.15 1.00 0.50
C PRO A 29 0.98 -0.04 0.62
N PHE A 30 2.12 0.15 -0.08
CA PHE A 30 3.16 -0.88 -0.15
C PHE A 30 4.54 -0.43 0.28
N THR A 31 4.66 0.72 0.89
CA THR A 31 5.95 1.18 1.41
C THR A 31 6.12 0.75 2.85
N GLY A 32 6.46 -0.53 3.07
CA GLY A 32 6.93 -0.77 4.41
C GLY A 32 6.60 -2.14 4.98
N GLY A 33 5.66 -2.18 5.91
CA GLY A 33 5.49 -3.26 6.87
C GLY A 33 4.87 -4.54 6.35
N ARG A 34 4.23 -4.53 5.19
CA ARG A 34 3.54 -5.72 4.67
C ARG A 34 4.53 -6.84 4.32
N LEU A 35 4.22 -8.04 4.76
CA LEU A 35 5.05 -9.23 4.58
C LEU A 35 4.33 -10.38 3.88
N THR A 36 3.03 -10.25 3.66
CA THR A 36 2.21 -11.30 3.06
C THR A 36 1.80 -10.91 1.65
N ASP A 37 1.74 -11.89 0.76
CA ASP A 37 1.35 -11.69 -0.65
C ASP A 37 -0.14 -11.99 -0.87
N PHE A 38 -0.90 -12.25 0.20
CA PHE A 38 -2.31 -12.61 0.12
C PHE A 38 -3.11 -11.95 1.23
N VAL A 39 -4.38 -11.69 0.96
CA VAL A 39 -5.34 -11.18 1.95
C VAL A 39 -5.65 -12.27 2.97
N GLY A 40 -5.55 -11.94 4.25
CA GLY A 40 -5.78 -12.87 5.36
C GLY A 40 -4.52 -13.42 6.01
N GLY A 41 -3.34 -13.04 5.55
CA GLY A 41 -2.05 -13.37 6.17
C GLY A 41 -1.58 -12.36 7.20
N ASP A 42 -2.18 -11.20 7.22
CA ASP A 42 -1.91 -10.08 8.14
C ASP A 42 -3.20 -9.37 8.55
N VAL A 43 -3.12 -8.59 9.61
CA VAL A 43 -4.19 -7.72 10.09
C VAL A 43 -3.69 -6.27 10.11
N TRP A 44 -4.56 -5.34 9.76
CA TRP A 44 -4.24 -3.92 9.69
C TRP A 44 -4.87 -3.17 10.85
N LEU A 45 -4.03 -2.48 11.60
CA LEU A 45 -4.41 -1.79 12.82
C LEU A 45 -4.11 -0.30 12.72
N ASN A 46 -5.00 0.52 13.24
CA ASN A 46 -4.75 1.95 13.38
C ASN A 46 -3.88 2.28 14.62
N ALA A 47 -3.65 3.56 14.87
CA ALA A 47 -2.85 4.06 15.99
C ALA A 47 -3.40 3.69 17.38
N GLU A 48 -4.67 3.22 17.48
CA GLU A 48 -5.28 2.74 18.72
C GLU A 48 -5.20 1.21 18.87
N GLY A 49 -4.65 0.50 17.88
CA GLY A 49 -4.58 -0.96 17.86
C GLY A 49 -5.89 -1.63 17.43
N ARG A 50 -6.76 -0.93 16.70
CA ARG A 50 -8.05 -1.43 16.18
C ARG A 50 -7.97 -1.69 14.68
N ARG A 51 -8.63 -2.75 14.21
CA ARG A 51 -8.96 -2.88 12.79
C ARG A 51 -9.94 -1.78 12.39
N PHE A 52 -9.73 -1.18 11.24
CA PHE A 52 -10.52 -0.04 10.75
C PHE A 52 -11.00 -0.20 9.30
N VAL A 53 -10.50 -1.21 8.60
CA VAL A 53 -10.90 -1.57 7.24
C VAL A 53 -10.69 -3.06 7.03
N SER A 54 -11.49 -3.69 6.18
CA SER A 54 -11.21 -5.07 5.74
C SER A 54 -10.03 -5.06 4.77
N GLU A 55 -9.05 -5.87 5.03
CA GLU A 55 -7.81 -6.01 4.23
C GLU A 55 -8.06 -6.52 2.80
N GLY A 56 -9.26 -7.05 2.54
CA GLY A 56 -9.72 -7.55 1.24
C GLY A 56 -10.70 -6.64 0.52
N GLU A 57 -10.83 -5.37 0.93
CA GLU A 57 -11.66 -4.40 0.23
C GLU A 57 -11.03 -3.93 -1.10
N THR A 58 -11.83 -3.20 -1.87
CA THR A 58 -11.33 -2.52 -3.06
C THR A 58 -10.31 -1.44 -2.68
N PHE A 59 -9.43 -1.13 -3.60
CA PHE A 59 -8.34 -0.18 -3.38
C PHE A 59 -8.84 1.20 -2.94
N ASP A 60 -9.92 1.71 -3.55
CA ASP A 60 -10.49 3.02 -3.21
C ASP A 60 -11.07 3.07 -1.79
N VAL A 61 -11.69 1.97 -1.34
CA VAL A 61 -12.19 1.84 0.04
C VAL A 61 -11.03 1.82 1.02
N ILE A 62 -10.00 1.01 0.75
CA ILE A 62 -8.79 0.94 1.57
C ILE A 62 -8.12 2.32 1.64
N ARG A 63 -7.91 2.97 0.51
CA ARG A 63 -7.31 4.30 0.44
C ARG A 63 -8.07 5.29 1.31
N SER A 64 -9.37 5.40 1.10
CA SER A 64 -10.21 6.33 1.86
C SER A 64 -10.17 6.05 3.37
N ALA A 65 -10.16 4.77 3.77
CA ALA A 65 -10.09 4.37 5.17
C ALA A 65 -8.73 4.71 5.80
N VAL A 66 -7.62 4.54 5.07
CA VAL A 66 -6.27 4.89 5.56
C VAL A 66 -6.08 6.41 5.61
N GLU A 67 -6.52 7.14 4.60
CA GLU A 67 -6.47 8.61 4.58
C GLU A 67 -7.27 9.24 5.74
N ALA A 68 -8.30 8.55 6.23
CA ALA A 68 -9.08 8.97 7.40
C ALA A 68 -8.37 8.69 8.74
N GLN A 69 -7.29 7.88 8.76
CA GLN A 69 -6.53 7.65 9.98
C GLN A 69 -5.55 8.81 10.26
N PRO A 70 -5.22 9.05 11.53
CA PRO A 70 -4.19 10.03 11.87
C PRO A 70 -2.89 9.76 11.10
N GLU A 71 -2.36 10.80 10.46
CA GLU A 71 -1.12 10.75 9.64
C GLU A 71 -1.19 9.80 8.41
N GLY A 72 -2.38 9.28 8.07
CA GLY A 72 -2.55 8.39 6.92
C GLY A 72 -1.70 7.11 7.00
N ARG A 73 -1.46 6.59 8.21
CA ARG A 73 -0.62 5.41 8.45
C ARG A 73 -1.38 4.29 9.15
N LEU A 74 -0.87 3.09 8.99
CA LEU A 74 -1.37 1.90 9.68
C LEU A 74 -0.22 0.97 10.09
N TRP A 75 -0.50 0.10 11.06
CA TRP A 75 0.34 -1.02 11.42
C TRP A 75 -0.13 -2.29 10.72
N VAL A 76 0.78 -2.97 10.06
CA VAL A 76 0.56 -4.32 9.55
C VAL A 76 1.13 -5.30 10.55
N VAL A 77 0.33 -6.27 10.98
CA VAL A 77 0.73 -7.29 11.95
C VAL A 77 0.47 -8.67 11.37
N SER A 78 1.45 -9.55 11.50
CA SER A 78 1.37 -10.97 11.14
C SER A 78 2.13 -11.83 12.14
N ASP A 79 2.04 -13.14 12.04
CA ASP A 79 2.83 -14.05 12.87
C ASP A 79 3.76 -14.95 12.05
N VAL A 80 4.47 -15.85 12.73
CA VAL A 80 5.45 -16.74 12.09
C VAL A 80 4.83 -17.69 11.05
N LYS A 81 3.54 -17.99 11.13
CA LYS A 81 2.86 -18.92 10.23
C LYS A 81 2.61 -18.33 8.86
N SER A 82 2.40 -17.01 8.76
CA SER A 82 2.15 -16.34 7.47
C SER A 82 3.39 -16.41 6.58
N ASN A 83 3.16 -16.56 5.29
CA ASN A 83 4.25 -16.54 4.33
C ASN A 83 4.82 -15.12 4.20
N LYS A 84 6.09 -14.96 4.62
CA LYS A 84 6.80 -13.68 4.60
C LYS A 84 7.62 -13.48 3.34
N GLY A 85 7.69 -14.50 2.48
CA GLY A 85 8.52 -14.47 1.28
C GLY A 85 10.01 -14.28 1.56
N ALA A 86 10.78 -14.07 0.49
CA ALA A 86 12.23 -13.84 0.58
C ALA A 86 12.60 -12.45 1.13
N THR A 87 11.64 -11.54 1.27
CA THR A 87 11.90 -10.14 1.67
C THR A 87 12.01 -9.94 3.18
N LEU A 88 11.54 -10.89 4.00
CA LEU A 88 11.56 -10.76 5.45
C LEU A 88 12.98 -10.45 6.03
N PRO A 89 14.04 -11.18 5.66
CA PRO A 89 15.38 -10.87 6.19
C PRO A 89 15.83 -9.44 5.85
N VAL A 90 15.57 -8.98 4.63
CA VAL A 90 15.93 -7.63 4.19
C VAL A 90 15.15 -6.58 4.96
N LYS A 91 13.84 -6.77 5.15
CA LYS A 91 12.98 -5.84 5.91
C LYS A 91 13.34 -5.79 7.40
N LEU A 92 13.72 -6.91 8.00
CA LEU A 92 14.24 -6.95 9.38
C LEU A 92 15.59 -6.21 9.50
N MET A 93 16.50 -6.42 8.54
CA MET A 93 17.80 -5.73 8.53
C MET A 93 17.67 -4.23 8.33
N SER A 94 16.73 -3.78 7.50
CA SER A 94 16.47 -2.36 7.24
C SER A 94 15.67 -1.67 8.36
N GLY A 95 15.10 -2.44 9.30
CA GLY A 95 14.21 -1.92 10.34
C GLY A 95 12.81 -1.53 9.84
N THR A 96 12.48 -1.82 8.57
CA THR A 96 11.13 -1.61 8.01
C THR A 96 10.09 -2.50 8.70
N VAL A 97 10.53 -3.69 9.12
CA VAL A 97 9.76 -4.66 9.90
C VAL A 97 10.54 -5.00 11.15
N ALA A 98 9.84 -5.19 12.26
CA ALA A 98 10.39 -5.69 13.49
C ALA A 98 9.60 -6.90 14.01
N SER A 99 10.06 -7.55 15.07
CA SER A 99 9.40 -8.68 15.68
C SER A 99 9.20 -8.49 17.18
N ALA A 100 8.18 -9.18 17.70
CA ALA A 100 7.87 -9.21 19.13
C ALA A 100 7.52 -10.64 19.55
N GLU A 101 8.04 -11.06 20.73
CA GLU A 101 7.87 -12.41 21.23
C GLU A 101 6.55 -12.65 21.97
N SER A 102 5.77 -11.61 22.19
CA SER A 102 4.43 -11.70 22.78
C SER A 102 3.54 -10.55 22.32
N LEU A 103 2.21 -10.67 22.50
CA LEU A 103 1.27 -9.59 22.23
C LEU A 103 1.48 -8.38 23.17
N GLU A 104 1.96 -8.60 24.40
CA GLU A 104 2.33 -7.52 25.32
C GLU A 104 3.53 -6.73 24.79
N ALA A 105 4.55 -7.43 24.33
CA ALA A 105 5.73 -6.80 23.71
C ALA A 105 5.35 -6.06 22.42
N LEU A 106 4.46 -6.64 21.61
CA LEU A 106 3.91 -6.01 20.41
C LEU A 106 3.15 -4.72 20.76
N ALA A 107 2.24 -4.76 21.72
CA ALA A 107 1.46 -3.59 22.14
C ALA A 107 2.36 -2.44 22.62
N LYS A 108 3.41 -2.78 23.38
CA LYS A 108 4.43 -1.81 23.81
C LYS A 108 5.19 -1.21 22.62
N ALA A 109 5.56 -2.02 21.65
CA ALA A 109 6.30 -1.58 20.47
C ALA A 109 5.44 -0.67 19.57
N LEU A 110 4.16 -1.01 19.39
CA LEU A 110 3.19 -0.21 18.64
C LEU A 110 2.70 1.04 19.41
N GLN A 111 2.99 1.13 20.70
CA GLN A 111 2.50 2.18 21.61
C GLN A 111 0.97 2.22 21.70
N VAL A 112 0.32 1.05 21.68
CA VAL A 112 -1.15 0.90 21.80
C VAL A 112 -1.54 0.20 23.10
N PRO A 113 -2.76 0.41 23.62
CA PRO A 113 -3.23 -0.32 24.78
C PRO A 113 -3.26 -1.83 24.51
N PHE A 114 -2.64 -2.62 25.38
CA PHE A 114 -2.61 -4.08 25.24
C PHE A 114 -4.00 -4.70 25.15
N THR A 115 -4.95 -4.21 25.96
CA THR A 115 -6.33 -4.70 25.95
C THR A 115 -7.02 -4.49 24.61
N THR A 116 -6.76 -3.37 23.93
CA THR A 116 -7.31 -3.07 22.62
C THR A 116 -6.70 -3.95 21.54
N LEU A 117 -5.36 -4.03 21.52
CA LEU A 117 -4.64 -4.92 20.59
C LEU A 117 -5.12 -6.36 20.73
N ARG A 118 -5.16 -6.87 21.99
CA ARG A 118 -5.61 -8.22 22.30
C ARG A 118 -7.01 -8.49 21.77
N ALA A 119 -7.95 -7.57 22.03
CA ALA A 119 -9.32 -7.70 21.56
C ALA A 119 -9.40 -7.73 20.01
N SER A 120 -8.61 -6.91 19.32
CA SER A 120 -8.55 -6.89 17.83
C SER A 120 -8.04 -8.22 17.28
N ILE A 121 -6.96 -8.76 17.85
CA ILE A 121 -6.39 -10.05 17.43
C ILE A 121 -7.34 -11.21 17.77
N ASP A 122 -7.95 -11.21 18.95
CA ASP A 122 -8.90 -12.27 19.33
C ASP A 122 -10.13 -12.28 18.40
N ARG A 123 -10.68 -11.11 18.02
CA ARG A 123 -11.78 -11.01 17.05
C ARG A 123 -11.36 -11.47 15.64
N TRP A 124 -10.18 -11.07 15.18
CA TRP A 124 -9.61 -11.58 13.94
C TRP A 124 -9.56 -13.12 13.95
N ASN A 125 -8.97 -13.69 14.99
CA ASN A 125 -8.82 -15.15 15.14
C ASN A 125 -10.18 -15.88 15.20
N GLN A 126 -11.19 -15.27 15.82
CA GLN A 126 -12.56 -15.79 15.80
C GLN A 126 -13.18 -15.74 14.40
N SER A 127 -12.98 -14.64 13.68
CA SER A 127 -13.47 -14.48 12.30
C SER A 127 -12.83 -15.50 11.37
N VAL A 128 -11.53 -15.74 11.48
CA VAL A 128 -10.83 -16.79 10.71
C VAL A 128 -11.42 -18.16 11.00
N LYS A 129 -11.63 -18.52 12.28
CA LYS A 129 -12.19 -19.83 12.70
C LYS A 129 -13.63 -20.03 12.24
N SER A 130 -14.43 -18.96 12.21
CA SER A 130 -15.84 -19.02 11.78
C SER A 130 -16.01 -18.91 10.27
N GLY A 131 -14.98 -18.50 9.54
CA GLY A 131 -15.06 -18.16 8.11
C GLY A 131 -15.81 -16.87 7.79
N TRP A 132 -16.12 -16.06 8.83
CA TRP A 132 -16.90 -14.83 8.68
C TRP A 132 -16.28 -13.68 9.46
N ASP A 133 -15.95 -12.59 8.75
CA ASP A 133 -15.43 -11.37 9.36
C ASP A 133 -16.55 -10.61 10.08
N GLN A 134 -16.51 -10.66 11.42
CA GLN A 134 -17.52 -10.03 12.27
C GLN A 134 -17.38 -8.50 12.33
N ASP A 135 -16.19 -7.96 12.02
CA ASP A 135 -15.97 -6.53 12.07
C ASP A 135 -16.52 -5.84 10.81
N PHE A 136 -16.44 -6.51 9.65
CA PHE A 136 -16.84 -5.94 8.36
C PHE A 136 -17.97 -6.71 7.65
N ASN A 137 -18.60 -7.65 8.36
CA ASN A 137 -19.78 -8.40 7.91
C ASN A 137 -19.63 -9.02 6.52
N ARG A 138 -18.56 -9.79 6.31
CA ARG A 138 -18.23 -10.44 5.04
C ARG A 138 -17.54 -11.80 5.24
N PRO A 139 -17.50 -12.67 4.22
CA PRO A 139 -16.71 -13.90 4.29
C PRO A 139 -15.22 -13.62 4.49
N MET A 140 -14.57 -14.39 5.35
CA MET A 140 -13.11 -14.41 5.44
C MET A 140 -12.51 -15.07 4.19
N PRO A 141 -11.35 -14.60 3.71
CA PRO A 141 -10.61 -15.31 2.66
C PRO A 141 -10.32 -16.76 3.06
N ALA A 142 -10.45 -17.69 2.11
CA ALA A 142 -10.26 -19.13 2.39
C ALA A 142 -8.84 -19.46 2.92
N GLN A 143 -7.85 -18.65 2.57
CA GLN A 143 -6.46 -18.78 3.02
C GLN A 143 -6.16 -17.98 4.30
N ALA A 144 -7.14 -17.31 4.90
CA ALA A 144 -6.92 -16.51 6.09
C ALA A 144 -6.35 -17.36 7.25
N GLN A 145 -5.40 -16.78 7.98
CA GLN A 145 -4.69 -17.45 9.06
C GLN A 145 -4.90 -16.70 10.38
N THR A 146 -4.99 -17.47 11.45
CA THR A 146 -4.97 -16.88 12.81
C THR A 146 -3.62 -16.24 13.12
N ILE A 147 -3.62 -15.23 13.95
CA ILE A 147 -2.41 -14.55 14.46
C ILE A 147 -2.30 -14.92 15.95
N ASP A 148 -1.58 -16.00 16.25
CA ASP A 148 -1.51 -16.59 17.60
C ASP A 148 -0.17 -17.26 17.94
N THR A 149 0.79 -17.27 17.01
CA THR A 149 2.07 -17.97 17.17
C THR A 149 3.25 -16.99 17.03
N PRO A 150 3.99 -16.71 18.12
CA PRO A 150 5.16 -15.83 18.05
C PRO A 150 6.32 -16.45 17.25
N PRO A 151 7.29 -15.65 16.79
CA PRO A 151 7.30 -14.20 16.88
C PRO A 151 6.22 -13.54 16.01
N PHE A 152 5.69 -12.43 16.53
CA PHE A 152 4.80 -11.55 15.78
C PHE A 152 5.64 -10.55 15.01
N TYR A 153 5.38 -10.40 13.72
CA TYR A 153 6.04 -9.43 12.87
C TYR A 153 5.14 -8.22 12.68
N TYR A 154 5.71 -7.04 12.72
CA TYR A 154 4.99 -5.80 12.53
C TYR A 154 5.82 -4.76 11.78
N GLY A 155 5.15 -3.91 11.04
CA GLY A 155 5.76 -2.78 10.36
C GLY A 155 4.74 -1.71 10.07
N GLU A 156 5.21 -0.48 9.96
CA GLU A 156 4.38 0.64 9.54
C GLU A 156 4.16 0.57 8.03
N GLU A 157 2.95 0.88 7.59
CA GLU A 157 2.58 1.00 6.20
C GLU A 157 1.99 2.38 5.96
N ARG A 158 2.34 2.99 4.83
CA ARG A 158 1.79 4.28 4.38
C ARG A 158 1.47 4.19 2.91
N PHE A 159 0.54 5.01 2.46
CA PHE A 159 0.41 5.23 1.03
C PHE A 159 1.61 5.98 0.47
N SER A 160 2.08 5.51 -0.67
CA SER A 160 3.05 6.23 -1.47
C SER A 160 2.58 6.33 -2.91
N ILE A 161 3.02 7.36 -3.59
CA ILE A 161 2.87 7.44 -5.04
C ILE A 161 3.71 6.32 -5.65
N HIS A 162 3.04 5.44 -6.38
CA HIS A 162 3.68 4.33 -7.06
C HIS A 162 3.94 4.67 -8.52
N TYR A 163 2.95 5.28 -9.18
CA TYR A 163 2.97 5.54 -10.59
C TYR A 163 2.12 6.77 -10.94
N THR A 164 2.52 7.50 -11.97
CA THR A 164 1.70 8.57 -12.55
C THR A 164 1.26 8.16 -13.96
N SER A 165 -0.06 8.05 -14.18
CA SER A 165 -0.63 7.74 -15.49
C SER A 165 -0.72 8.96 -16.40
N GLY A 166 -0.56 10.16 -15.84
CA GLY A 166 -0.51 11.42 -16.56
C GLY A 166 0.86 11.73 -17.11
N GLY A 167 0.91 12.45 -18.22
CA GLY A 167 2.17 12.82 -18.86
C GLY A 167 2.00 13.39 -20.26
N ILE A 168 3.04 13.25 -21.04
CA ILE A 168 3.14 13.75 -22.42
C ILE A 168 2.29 12.89 -23.36
N ALA A 169 1.39 13.50 -24.14
CA ALA A 169 0.64 12.81 -25.19
C ALA A 169 1.56 12.38 -26.31
N ILE A 170 1.45 11.10 -26.72
CA ILE A 170 2.27 10.54 -27.80
C ILE A 170 1.43 9.80 -28.83
N SER A 171 1.93 9.73 -30.06
CA SER A 171 1.39 8.86 -31.12
C SER A 171 1.82 7.40 -30.91
N PRO A 172 1.21 6.41 -31.61
CA PRO A 172 1.68 5.02 -31.61
C PRO A 172 3.13 4.83 -32.08
N LYS A 173 3.74 5.88 -32.64
CA LYS A 173 5.15 5.91 -33.06
C LYS A 173 6.04 6.62 -32.03
N ALA A 174 5.54 6.83 -30.80
CA ALA A 174 6.22 7.55 -29.73
C ALA A 174 6.57 9.02 -30.04
N GLN A 175 5.96 9.61 -31.07
CA GLN A 175 6.13 11.03 -31.38
C GLN A 175 5.29 11.86 -30.41
N VAL A 176 5.87 12.89 -29.83
CA VAL A 176 5.16 13.83 -28.96
C VAL A 176 4.12 14.62 -29.77
N LEU A 177 2.93 14.73 -29.24
CA LEU A 177 1.82 15.47 -29.87
C LEU A 177 1.70 16.88 -29.27
N ASP A 178 1.38 17.84 -30.14
CA ASP A 178 0.99 19.19 -29.73
C ASP A 178 -0.49 19.22 -29.29
N ARG A 179 -1.00 20.42 -28.96
CA ARG A 179 -2.39 20.61 -28.49
C ARG A 179 -3.45 20.30 -29.54
N ASP A 180 -3.07 20.29 -30.82
CA ASP A 180 -3.94 19.98 -31.94
C ASP A 180 -3.79 18.54 -32.43
N ASP A 181 -3.07 17.70 -31.64
CA ASP A 181 -2.80 16.28 -31.91
C ASP A 181 -1.89 16.05 -33.12
N HIS A 182 -1.07 17.02 -33.52
CA HIS A 182 -0.06 16.87 -34.54
C HIS A 182 1.30 16.52 -33.92
N PRO A 183 2.09 15.63 -34.58
CA PRO A 183 3.43 15.34 -34.10
C PRO A 183 4.35 16.55 -34.14
N ILE A 184 5.02 16.82 -33.01
CA ILE A 184 6.11 17.83 -32.98
C ILE A 184 7.35 17.22 -33.67
N PRO A 185 7.86 17.82 -34.75
CA PRO A 185 8.97 17.24 -35.47
C PRO A 185 10.23 17.06 -34.64
N GLY A 186 10.78 15.84 -34.64
CA GLY A 186 12.02 15.52 -33.93
C GLY A 186 11.88 15.29 -32.44
N LEU A 187 10.66 15.41 -31.84
CA LEU A 187 10.43 15.18 -30.41
C LEU A 187 9.72 13.83 -30.18
N TYR A 188 10.31 13.01 -29.31
CA TYR A 188 9.81 11.69 -28.94
C TYR A 188 9.81 11.52 -27.43
N ALA A 189 8.88 10.75 -26.91
CA ALA A 189 8.81 10.39 -25.49
C ALA A 189 8.35 8.94 -25.32
N ALA A 190 8.82 8.30 -24.23
CA ALA A 190 8.44 6.96 -23.85
C ALA A 190 8.60 6.75 -22.34
N GLY A 191 7.92 5.74 -21.78
CA GLY A 191 7.98 5.40 -20.36
C GLY A 191 7.05 6.26 -19.52
N GLU A 192 7.27 6.30 -18.21
CA GLU A 192 6.38 6.96 -17.22
C GLU A 192 6.20 8.48 -17.45
N THR A 193 7.06 9.11 -18.24
CA THR A 193 6.90 10.52 -18.63
C THR A 193 5.76 10.73 -19.64
N THR A 194 5.24 9.67 -20.27
CA THR A 194 4.11 9.71 -21.21
C THR A 194 2.81 9.44 -20.48
N GLY A 195 1.72 10.06 -20.92
CA GLY A 195 0.38 9.88 -20.35
C GLY A 195 -0.56 9.12 -21.27
N GLY A 196 -1.72 8.72 -20.74
CA GLY A 196 -2.75 8.01 -21.51
C GLY A 196 -2.56 6.49 -21.57
N VAL A 197 -1.90 5.91 -20.56
CA VAL A 197 -1.70 4.47 -20.39
C VAL A 197 -2.61 3.92 -19.32
#